data_c37be02b8cd08aef6d660e186a8120b9
#
_entry.id   c37be02b8cd08aef6d660e186a8120b9
#
_cell.length_a   1.000
_cell.length_b   1.000
_cell.length_c   1.000
_cell.angle_alpha   90.00
_cell.angle_beta   90.00
_cell.angle_gamma   90.00
#
_symmetry.space_group_name_H-M   'P 1'
#
loop_
_entity.id
_entity.type
_entity.pdbx_description
1 polymer ?
#
loop_
_entity_poly.entity_id
_entity_poly.type
_entity_poly.pdbx_seq_one_letter_code
_entity_poly.pdbx_strand_id
1 'polypeptide(L)'
;MRSYFSLLIAGLMILGVSASIHAKPQGQLNLLYWQAPSTMNPNLSGGTKELEASSVVLEPLARYDEKGNMIPWLVDEIPTVDNGGVSKDLTSITWKIKKGIKFSDGSELTAEDAVFTYEYCTNPDTGCTQTNYYSDIQSVKAVDRYTVQVNFSVSKPFPYQAFVGYNSPILKKAQFKDCAGARAQECNEENFYPIGTGPFVVKDFKANDVIVFEANPNYRDSSKPAFQTLVFKGGGDAVSAARAVLETGEMDYAWNLQVEPEILSNMEKAGKGTVVSAFGTAVERLMVNFTIQILLLERTDQSS
;
A
#
# COMPACT_ATOMS: atom_id res chain seq x y z
N MET A 1 -60.62 -60.78 -2.77
CA MET A 1 -59.48 -60.40 -3.61
C MET A 1 -59.12 -58.95 -3.29
N ARG A 2 -58.10 -58.74 -2.46
CA ARG A 2 -57.60 -57.39 -2.10
C ARG A 2 -56.25 -57.14 -2.82
N SER A 3 -56.28 -56.17 -3.75
CA SER A 3 -55.10 -55.74 -4.49
C SER A 3 -54.35 -54.73 -3.66
N TYR A 4 -53.05 -54.96 -3.36
CA TYR A 4 -52.16 -54.00 -2.73
C TYR A 4 -51.43 -53.23 -3.81
N PHE A 5 -51.68 -51.91 -3.88
CA PHE A 5 -50.90 -50.98 -4.67
C PHE A 5 -49.74 -50.46 -3.83
N SER A 6 -48.54 -50.88 -4.14
CA SER A 6 -47.32 -50.34 -3.55
C SER A 6 -46.88 -49.06 -4.29
N LEU A 7 -46.98 -47.92 -3.62
CA LEU A 7 -46.41 -46.66 -4.10
C LEU A 7 -44.90 -46.63 -3.75
N LEU A 8 -44.08 -46.69 -4.76
CA LEU A 8 -42.62 -46.37 -4.65
C LEU A 8 -42.48 -44.85 -4.73
N ILE A 9 -42.14 -44.20 -3.60
CA ILE A 9 -41.72 -42.80 -3.56
C ILE A 9 -40.23 -42.77 -3.82
N ALA A 10 -39.79 -42.41 -5.03
CA ALA A 10 -38.42 -42.10 -5.34
C ALA A 10 -38.07 -40.71 -4.80
N GLY A 11 -37.36 -40.70 -3.68
CA GLY A 11 -36.81 -39.43 -3.12
C GLY A 11 -35.70 -38.87 -3.98
N LEU A 12 -35.96 -37.81 -4.68
CA LEU A 12 -34.95 -37.04 -5.42
C LEU A 12 -34.16 -36.19 -4.41
N MET A 13 -32.95 -36.66 -4.00
CA MET A 13 -32.01 -35.80 -3.27
C MET A 13 -31.47 -34.74 -4.22
N ILE A 14 -32.01 -33.54 -4.13
CA ILE A 14 -31.39 -32.35 -4.75
C ILE A 14 -30.21 -31.97 -3.87
N LEU A 15 -29.01 -32.34 -4.30
CA LEU A 15 -27.78 -31.78 -3.78
C LEU A 15 -27.72 -30.30 -4.17
N GLY A 16 -28.19 -29.44 -3.27
CA GLY A 16 -28.06 -28.01 -3.39
C GLY A 16 -26.58 -27.64 -3.33
N VAL A 17 -25.95 -27.47 -4.49
CA VAL A 17 -24.68 -26.77 -4.58
C VAL A 17 -24.98 -25.31 -4.25
N SER A 18 -24.72 -24.92 -3.00
CA SER A 18 -24.71 -23.52 -2.58
C SER A 18 -23.55 -22.83 -3.27
N ALA A 19 -23.75 -22.38 -4.50
CA ALA A 19 -22.84 -21.42 -5.12
C ALA A 19 -22.91 -20.14 -4.27
N SER A 20 -21.83 -19.86 -3.54
CA SER A 20 -21.67 -18.57 -2.87
C SER A 20 -21.65 -17.49 -3.94
N ILE A 21 -22.80 -16.84 -4.16
CA ILE A 21 -22.90 -15.68 -5.04
C ILE A 21 -22.20 -14.55 -4.28
N HIS A 22 -20.92 -14.34 -4.57
CA HIS A 22 -20.21 -13.15 -4.10
C HIS A 22 -20.81 -11.97 -4.87
N ALA A 23 -21.38 -11.02 -4.13
CA ALA A 23 -21.86 -9.79 -4.72
C ALA A 23 -20.68 -9.09 -5.41
N LYS A 24 -20.84 -8.69 -6.68
CA LYS A 24 -19.83 -7.88 -7.36
C LYS A 24 -19.67 -6.56 -6.62
N PRO A 25 -18.46 -5.98 -6.57
CA PRO A 25 -18.27 -4.64 -6.03
C PRO A 25 -19.22 -3.65 -6.69
N GLN A 26 -19.83 -2.76 -5.91
CA GLN A 26 -20.77 -1.76 -6.40
C GLN A 26 -20.50 -0.40 -5.77
N GLY A 27 -20.91 0.65 -6.49
CA GLY A 27 -20.78 2.02 -5.99
C GLY A 27 -19.39 2.59 -6.09
N GLN A 28 -19.27 3.80 -5.59
CA GLN A 28 -18.04 4.58 -5.62
C GLN A 28 -17.73 5.09 -4.22
N LEU A 29 -16.45 5.12 -3.86
CA LEU A 29 -15.93 5.75 -2.65
C LEU A 29 -15.06 6.94 -3.05
N ASN A 30 -15.36 8.12 -2.49
CA ASN A 30 -14.67 9.36 -2.77
C ASN A 30 -13.82 9.79 -1.58
N LEU A 31 -12.50 9.79 -1.76
CA LEU A 31 -11.53 10.19 -0.75
C LEU A 31 -10.93 11.54 -1.11
N LEU A 32 -10.86 12.42 -0.13
CA LEU A 32 -10.25 13.73 -0.28
C LEU A 32 -8.95 13.81 0.52
N TYR A 33 -7.88 14.12 -0.18
CA TYR A 33 -6.58 14.43 0.39
C TYR A 33 -6.28 15.92 0.19
N TRP A 34 -5.58 16.54 1.11
CA TRP A 34 -5.16 17.93 0.97
C TRP A 34 -4.27 18.15 -0.27
N GLN A 35 -3.52 17.12 -0.69
CA GLN A 35 -2.78 17.08 -1.94
C GLN A 35 -2.97 15.71 -2.60
N ALA A 36 -3.22 15.69 -3.91
CA ALA A 36 -3.22 14.45 -4.67
C ALA A 36 -1.80 13.95 -4.94
N PRO A 37 -1.61 12.63 -5.11
CA PRO A 37 -0.33 12.07 -5.51
C PRO A 37 0.19 12.59 -6.84
N SER A 38 1.51 12.72 -6.91
CA SER A 38 2.23 13.08 -8.15
C SER A 38 2.67 11.85 -8.95
N THR A 39 2.70 10.69 -8.31
CA THR A 39 3.04 9.38 -8.90
C THR A 39 2.35 8.25 -8.13
N MET A 40 2.20 7.11 -8.79
CA MET A 40 1.74 5.86 -8.17
C MET A 40 2.90 4.89 -7.90
N ASN A 41 4.14 5.28 -8.17
CA ASN A 41 5.33 4.52 -7.81
C ASN A 41 5.89 5.01 -6.46
N PRO A 42 5.65 4.27 -5.36
CA PRO A 42 6.05 4.70 -4.01
C PRO A 42 7.56 4.69 -3.81
N ASN A 43 8.32 3.99 -4.68
CA ASN A 43 9.78 4.00 -4.61
C ASN A 43 10.39 5.32 -5.10
N LEU A 44 9.64 6.13 -5.87
CA LEU A 44 10.10 7.41 -6.42
C LEU A 44 9.56 8.62 -5.65
N SER A 45 8.82 8.41 -4.57
CA SER A 45 8.32 9.48 -3.70
C SER A 45 8.33 9.06 -2.23
N GLY A 46 8.78 9.97 -1.36
CA GLY A 46 8.70 9.80 0.09
C GLY A 46 7.42 10.40 0.71
N GLY A 47 6.50 10.90 -0.11
CA GLY A 47 5.26 11.53 0.36
C GLY A 47 4.23 10.49 0.83
N THR A 48 3.64 10.71 2.01
CA THR A 48 2.62 9.80 2.56
C THR A 48 1.44 9.61 1.61
N LYS A 49 1.04 10.66 0.89
CA LYS A 49 -0.06 10.60 -0.09
C LYS A 49 0.22 9.63 -1.24
N GLU A 50 1.46 9.56 -1.74
CA GLU A 50 1.87 8.58 -2.76
C GLU A 50 1.92 7.17 -2.20
N LEU A 51 2.50 7.01 -1.01
CA LEU A 51 2.60 5.72 -0.33
C LEU A 51 1.22 5.12 -0.03
N GLU A 52 0.29 5.91 0.47
CA GLU A 52 -1.06 5.45 0.79
C GLU A 52 -1.89 5.18 -0.47
N ALA A 53 -1.89 6.09 -1.44
CA ALA A 53 -2.63 5.88 -2.68
C ALA A 53 -2.12 4.66 -3.46
N SER A 54 -0.80 4.44 -3.51
CA SER A 54 -0.23 3.26 -4.17
C SER A 54 -0.56 1.95 -3.45
N SER A 55 -0.82 1.99 -2.13
CA SER A 55 -1.06 0.78 -1.32
C SER A 55 -2.34 0.02 -1.65
N VAL A 56 -3.27 0.64 -2.39
CA VAL A 56 -4.47 -0.06 -2.89
C VAL A 56 -4.21 -0.82 -4.20
N VAL A 57 -3.05 -0.60 -4.83
CA VAL A 57 -2.60 -1.25 -6.06
C VAL A 57 -1.41 -2.17 -5.81
N LEU A 58 -0.38 -1.66 -5.13
CA LEU A 58 0.87 -2.37 -4.84
C LEU A 58 0.87 -2.90 -3.41
N GLU A 59 1.24 -4.16 -3.24
CA GLU A 59 1.17 -4.82 -1.94
C GLU A 59 2.54 -5.35 -1.50
N PRO A 60 2.83 -5.33 -0.18
CA PRO A 60 4.02 -5.92 0.43
C PRO A 60 3.82 -7.40 0.79
N LEU A 61 4.88 -8.08 1.19
CA LEU A 61 4.80 -9.46 1.69
C LEU A 61 4.05 -9.53 3.04
N ALA A 62 4.24 -8.55 3.91
CA ALA A 62 3.54 -8.41 5.17
C ALA A 62 3.16 -6.95 5.42
N ARG A 63 2.19 -6.71 6.27
CA ARG A 63 1.74 -5.37 6.63
C ARG A 63 1.34 -5.30 8.11
N TYR A 64 1.00 -4.11 8.58
CA TYR A 64 0.52 -3.91 9.93
C TYR A 64 -0.99 -3.76 9.96
N ASP A 65 -1.64 -4.32 10.98
CA ASP A 65 -3.05 -4.08 11.27
C ASP A 65 -3.25 -2.73 12.00
N GLU A 66 -4.50 -2.39 12.31
CA GLU A 66 -4.86 -1.16 13.01
C GLU A 66 -4.34 -1.09 14.47
N LYS A 67 -3.84 -2.20 15.01
CA LYS A 67 -3.24 -2.28 16.35
C LYS A 67 -1.71 -2.28 16.29
N GLY A 68 -1.13 -2.19 15.09
CA GLY A 68 0.30 -2.25 14.87
C GLY A 68 0.90 -3.65 14.90
N ASN A 69 0.10 -4.71 14.87
CA ASN A 69 0.60 -6.06 14.75
C ASN A 69 0.97 -6.38 13.31
N MET A 70 2.12 -7.01 13.11
CA MET A 70 2.50 -7.50 11.79
C MET A 70 1.64 -8.70 11.40
N ILE A 71 1.02 -8.62 10.24
CA ILE A 71 0.16 -9.67 9.68
C ILE A 71 0.69 -10.15 8.34
N PRO A 72 0.58 -11.46 8.02
CA PRO A 72 0.95 -11.98 6.71
C PRO A 72 0.00 -11.42 5.65
N TRP A 73 0.55 -11.04 4.47
CA TRP A 73 -0.24 -10.44 3.42
C TRP A 73 -0.14 -11.23 2.10
N LEU A 74 0.99 -11.13 1.40
CA LEU A 74 1.27 -11.96 0.21
C LEU A 74 1.98 -13.29 0.56
N VAL A 75 2.19 -13.55 1.85
CA VAL A 75 2.81 -14.77 2.40
C VAL A 75 1.84 -15.51 3.31
N ASP A 76 2.07 -16.79 3.55
CA ASP A 76 1.20 -17.59 4.40
C ASP A 76 1.40 -17.31 5.89
N GLU A 77 2.64 -17.04 6.30
CA GLU A 77 3.01 -16.77 7.69
C GLU A 77 4.16 -15.75 7.77
N ILE A 78 4.29 -15.08 8.92
CA ILE A 78 5.45 -14.23 9.20
C ILE A 78 6.64 -15.12 9.56
N PRO A 79 7.78 -14.98 8.86
CA PRO A 79 8.99 -15.71 9.19
C PRO A 79 9.50 -15.33 10.59
N THR A 80 9.84 -16.34 11.40
CA THR A 80 10.43 -16.17 12.74
C THR A 80 11.58 -17.15 12.93
N VAL A 81 12.32 -17.00 14.03
CA VAL A 81 13.34 -17.98 14.41
C VAL A 81 12.68 -19.33 14.75
N ASP A 82 11.53 -19.30 15.40
CA ASP A 82 10.83 -20.49 15.85
C ASP A 82 10.30 -21.34 14.70
N ASN A 83 9.79 -20.72 13.61
CA ASN A 83 9.34 -21.44 12.42
C ASN A 83 10.46 -21.67 11.38
N GLY A 84 11.69 -21.29 11.71
CA GLY A 84 12.86 -21.44 10.84
C GLY A 84 12.92 -20.47 9.66
N GLY A 85 12.01 -19.52 9.59
CA GLY A 85 11.99 -18.46 8.56
C GLY A 85 13.04 -17.38 8.78
N VAL A 86 13.52 -17.21 10.01
CA VAL A 86 14.67 -16.37 10.35
C VAL A 86 15.79 -17.27 10.87
N SER A 87 17.02 -17.08 10.38
CA SER A 87 18.17 -17.84 10.84
C SER A 87 18.50 -17.55 12.31
N LYS A 88 19.06 -18.54 13.02
CA LYS A 88 19.39 -18.43 14.46
C LYS A 88 20.42 -17.33 14.76
N ASP A 89 21.31 -17.04 13.83
CA ASP A 89 22.30 -15.97 13.91
C ASP A 89 21.76 -14.61 13.46
N LEU A 90 20.46 -14.58 13.07
CA LEU A 90 19.74 -13.38 12.62
C LEU A 90 20.34 -12.73 11.36
N THR A 91 21.06 -13.49 10.54
CA THR A 91 21.70 -12.98 9.32
C THR A 91 20.88 -13.24 8.05
N SER A 92 19.76 -13.94 8.15
CA SER A 92 18.86 -14.13 7.02
C SER A 92 17.39 -14.27 7.42
N ILE A 93 16.50 -13.88 6.48
CA ILE A 93 15.05 -14.12 6.56
C ILE A 93 14.58 -14.72 5.24
N THR A 94 13.70 -15.69 5.32
CA THR A 94 13.11 -16.40 4.18
C THR A 94 11.60 -16.23 4.16
N TRP A 95 11.09 -15.63 3.10
CA TRP A 95 9.68 -15.37 2.88
C TRP A 95 9.11 -16.42 1.91
N LYS A 96 7.94 -16.98 2.23
CA LYS A 96 7.21 -17.91 1.37
C LYS A 96 5.97 -17.23 0.82
N ILE A 97 6.00 -16.86 -0.46
CA ILE A 97 4.89 -16.22 -1.17
C ILE A 97 3.76 -17.23 -1.38
N LYS A 98 2.52 -16.81 -1.14
CA LYS A 98 1.32 -17.58 -1.47
C LYS A 98 1.29 -17.91 -2.95
N LYS A 99 1.03 -19.17 -3.29
CA LYS A 99 0.87 -19.59 -4.68
C LYS A 99 -0.43 -19.04 -5.28
N GLY A 100 -0.42 -18.74 -6.57
CA GLY A 100 -1.61 -18.31 -7.30
C GLY A 100 -2.02 -16.85 -7.07
N ILE A 101 -1.21 -16.04 -6.40
CA ILE A 101 -1.39 -14.59 -6.34
C ILE A 101 -1.17 -14.02 -7.75
N LYS A 102 -2.14 -13.26 -8.24
CA LYS A 102 -2.09 -12.66 -9.57
C LYS A 102 -1.94 -11.15 -9.49
N PHE A 103 -1.17 -10.63 -10.40
CA PHE A 103 -1.23 -9.21 -10.77
C PHE A 103 -2.55 -8.89 -11.47
N SER A 104 -2.87 -7.62 -11.57
CA SER A 104 -4.12 -7.16 -12.20
C SER A 104 -4.25 -7.52 -13.69
N ASP A 105 -3.15 -7.79 -14.37
CA ASP A 105 -3.14 -8.29 -15.75
C ASP A 105 -3.27 -9.82 -15.87
N GLY A 106 -3.42 -10.52 -14.75
CA GLY A 106 -3.60 -11.97 -14.68
C GLY A 106 -2.31 -12.78 -14.60
N SER A 107 -1.13 -12.17 -14.77
CA SER A 107 0.15 -12.84 -14.57
C SER A 107 0.40 -13.14 -13.09
N GLU A 108 1.20 -14.16 -12.80
CA GLU A 108 1.42 -14.61 -11.42
C GLU A 108 2.60 -13.88 -10.77
N LEU A 109 2.43 -13.52 -9.49
CA LEU A 109 3.48 -13.00 -8.63
C LEU A 109 4.49 -14.11 -8.30
N THR A 110 5.77 -13.80 -8.40
CA THR A 110 6.87 -14.73 -8.11
C THR A 110 7.94 -14.09 -7.23
N ALA A 111 8.86 -14.91 -6.72
CA ALA A 111 10.03 -14.44 -5.97
C ALA A 111 10.94 -13.50 -6.78
N GLU A 112 10.94 -13.64 -8.11
CA GLU A 112 11.73 -12.77 -9.00
C GLU A 112 11.26 -11.32 -8.98
N ASP A 113 9.97 -11.06 -8.69
CA ASP A 113 9.45 -9.70 -8.54
C ASP A 113 9.98 -9.02 -7.27
N ALA A 114 10.14 -9.78 -6.19
CA ALA A 114 10.77 -9.27 -4.97
C ALA A 114 12.27 -9.01 -5.15
N VAL A 115 12.99 -9.91 -5.83
CA VAL A 115 14.40 -9.71 -6.19
C VAL A 115 14.56 -8.43 -7.01
N PHE A 116 13.74 -8.29 -8.04
CA PHE A 116 13.74 -7.10 -8.89
C PHE A 116 13.43 -5.81 -8.09
N THR A 117 12.47 -5.84 -7.19
CA THR A 117 12.13 -4.68 -6.36
C THR A 117 13.32 -4.22 -5.52
N TYR A 118 14.07 -5.17 -4.94
CA TYR A 118 15.32 -4.87 -4.25
C TYR A 118 16.36 -4.25 -5.18
N GLU A 119 16.62 -4.86 -6.34
CA GLU A 119 17.56 -4.36 -7.34
C GLU A 119 17.18 -2.96 -7.85
N TYR A 120 15.90 -2.73 -8.09
CA TYR A 120 15.35 -1.44 -8.50
C TYR A 120 15.65 -0.35 -7.47
N CYS A 121 15.38 -0.63 -6.19
CA CYS A 121 15.51 0.39 -5.15
C CYS A 121 16.94 0.57 -4.66
N THR A 122 17.82 -0.42 -4.79
CA THR A 122 19.23 -0.32 -4.41
C THR A 122 20.16 0.15 -5.53
N ASN A 123 19.67 0.25 -6.75
CA ASN A 123 20.39 0.89 -7.84
C ASN A 123 20.45 2.41 -7.59
N PRO A 124 21.63 3.01 -7.42
CA PRO A 124 21.78 4.43 -7.07
C PRO A 124 21.20 5.37 -8.13
N ASP A 125 21.23 4.95 -9.41
CA ASP A 125 20.72 5.78 -10.51
C ASP A 125 19.18 5.81 -10.57
N THR A 126 18.48 4.94 -9.85
CA THR A 126 17.01 4.92 -9.78
C THR A 126 16.46 6.13 -9.01
N GLY A 127 17.22 6.63 -8.03
CA GLY A 127 16.74 7.68 -7.14
C GLY A 127 15.62 7.21 -6.20
N CYS A 128 15.66 5.94 -5.79
CA CYS A 128 14.67 5.38 -4.88
C CYS A 128 14.71 6.09 -3.52
N THR A 129 13.56 6.60 -3.09
CA THR A 129 13.42 7.31 -1.81
C THR A 129 13.28 6.37 -0.61
N GLN A 130 13.10 5.07 -0.87
CA GLN A 130 12.88 4.03 0.14
C GLN A 130 14.14 3.17 0.40
N THR A 131 15.31 3.60 -0.03
CA THR A 131 16.59 2.85 0.10
C THR A 131 16.91 2.42 1.52
N ASN A 132 16.50 3.19 2.53
CA ASN A 132 16.71 2.89 3.94
C ASN A 132 16.04 1.57 4.39
N TYR A 133 14.96 1.13 3.72
CA TYR A 133 14.31 -0.15 4.02
C TYR A 133 15.14 -1.36 3.58
N TYR A 134 16.12 -1.13 2.71
CA TYR A 134 17.04 -2.15 2.19
C TYR A 134 18.45 -2.03 2.77
N SER A 135 18.63 -1.20 3.79
CA SER A 135 19.95 -1.05 4.46
C SER A 135 20.40 -2.37 5.10
N ASP A 136 21.72 -2.63 5.05
CA ASP A 136 22.36 -3.83 5.55
C ASP A 136 21.94 -5.15 4.85
N ILE A 137 21.18 -5.08 3.76
CA ILE A 137 20.92 -6.25 2.94
C ILE A 137 22.12 -6.48 2.01
N GLN A 138 22.74 -7.66 2.13
CA GLN A 138 23.81 -8.08 1.27
C GLN A 138 23.31 -8.66 -0.05
N SER A 139 22.19 -9.41 0.01
CA SER A 139 21.58 -9.99 -1.18
C SER A 139 20.12 -10.37 -0.96
N VAL A 140 19.32 -10.31 -2.03
CA VAL A 140 17.99 -10.91 -2.11
C VAL A 140 18.02 -11.93 -3.23
N LYS A 141 17.51 -13.14 -2.98
CA LYS A 141 17.56 -14.27 -3.94
C LYS A 141 16.20 -14.97 -4.02
N ALA A 142 15.79 -15.31 -5.23
CA ALA A 142 14.74 -16.29 -5.46
C ALA A 142 15.35 -17.69 -5.27
N VAL A 143 15.01 -18.36 -4.17
CA VAL A 143 15.46 -19.73 -3.89
C VAL A 143 14.69 -20.72 -4.77
N ASP A 144 13.40 -20.45 -4.94
CA ASP A 144 12.52 -21.07 -5.90
C ASP A 144 11.47 -20.05 -6.37
N ARG A 145 10.46 -20.50 -7.15
CA ARG A 145 9.44 -19.62 -7.72
C ARG A 145 8.68 -18.76 -6.70
N TYR A 146 8.56 -19.23 -5.44
CA TYR A 146 7.76 -18.59 -4.38
C TYR A 146 8.53 -18.35 -3.10
N THR A 147 9.83 -18.59 -3.09
CA THR A 147 10.67 -18.44 -1.90
C THR A 147 11.72 -17.34 -2.12
N VAL A 148 11.62 -16.29 -1.31
CA VAL A 148 12.56 -15.16 -1.30
C VAL A 148 13.45 -15.27 -0.07
N GLN A 149 14.76 -15.33 -0.26
CA GLN A 149 15.75 -15.26 0.82
C GLN A 149 16.45 -13.90 0.81
N VAL A 150 16.40 -13.21 1.93
CA VAL A 150 17.13 -11.98 2.19
C VAL A 150 18.28 -12.28 3.11
N ASN A 151 19.51 -11.96 2.72
CA ASN A 151 20.70 -12.12 3.53
C ASN A 151 21.24 -10.75 3.94
N PHE A 152 21.58 -10.61 5.21
CA PHE A 152 22.08 -9.38 5.80
C PHE A 152 23.62 -9.43 5.95
N SER A 153 24.25 -8.27 5.86
CA SER A 153 25.69 -8.11 6.12
C SER A 153 26.03 -8.14 7.61
N VAL A 154 25.04 -7.95 8.46
CA VAL A 154 25.14 -7.95 9.93
C VAL A 154 23.93 -8.68 10.53
N SER A 155 24.06 -9.10 11.79
CA SER A 155 22.91 -9.65 12.53
C SER A 155 21.79 -8.61 12.70
N LYS A 156 20.56 -8.99 12.35
CA LYS A 156 19.36 -8.12 12.38
C LYS A 156 18.33 -8.70 13.37
N PRO A 157 18.26 -8.19 14.60
CA PRO A 157 17.25 -8.62 15.58
C PRO A 157 15.82 -8.36 15.11
N PHE A 158 15.59 -7.37 14.24
CA PHE A 158 14.33 -7.05 13.62
C PHE A 158 14.48 -7.02 12.09
N PRO A 159 14.36 -8.18 11.39
CA PRO A 159 14.66 -8.31 9.97
C PRO A 159 13.47 -7.97 9.03
N TYR A 160 12.48 -7.19 9.50
CA TYR A 160 11.19 -6.97 8.83
C TYR A 160 11.06 -5.58 8.22
N GLN A 161 12.12 -5.00 7.69
CA GLN A 161 12.06 -3.70 7.02
C GLN A 161 11.71 -3.83 5.53
N ALA A 162 12.50 -4.61 4.78
CA ALA A 162 12.25 -4.85 3.38
C ALA A 162 10.97 -5.67 3.16
N PHE A 163 10.20 -5.28 2.17
CA PHE A 163 8.96 -5.96 1.74
C PHE A 163 7.82 -5.95 2.79
N VAL A 164 7.90 -5.08 3.79
CA VAL A 164 6.89 -4.95 4.84
C VAL A 164 6.34 -3.53 4.88
N GLY A 165 5.00 -3.43 4.92
CA GLY A 165 4.29 -2.16 4.95
C GLY A 165 4.26 -1.45 3.58
N TYR A 166 3.52 -0.36 3.53
CA TYR A 166 3.27 0.40 2.30
C TYR A 166 4.50 1.13 1.74
N ASN A 167 5.58 1.22 2.52
CA ASN A 167 6.86 1.80 2.08
C ASN A 167 7.70 0.85 1.22
N SER A 168 7.43 -0.45 1.24
CA SER A 168 8.24 -1.45 0.55
C SER A 168 7.37 -2.52 -0.14
N PRO A 169 6.44 -2.11 -1.04
CA PRO A 169 5.62 -3.03 -1.79
C PRO A 169 6.43 -3.69 -2.91
N ILE A 170 5.89 -4.78 -3.47
CA ILE A 170 6.51 -5.51 -4.59
C ILE A 170 6.14 -4.83 -5.91
N LEU A 171 7.15 -4.52 -6.72
CA LEU A 171 7.00 -4.10 -8.11
C LEU A 171 6.97 -5.31 -9.06
N LYS A 172 6.18 -5.22 -10.12
CA LYS A 172 6.16 -6.22 -11.17
C LYS A 172 7.40 -6.10 -12.07
N LYS A 173 8.32 -7.07 -12.01
CA LYS A 173 9.56 -7.10 -12.81
C LYS A 173 9.29 -6.90 -14.29
N ALA A 174 8.29 -7.61 -14.86
CA ALA A 174 8.00 -7.55 -16.29
C ALA A 174 7.59 -6.15 -16.76
N GLN A 175 6.96 -5.34 -15.91
CA GLN A 175 6.59 -3.95 -16.22
C GLN A 175 7.76 -3.00 -16.07
N PHE A 176 8.50 -3.09 -14.97
CA PHE A 176 9.50 -2.09 -14.58
C PHE A 176 10.94 -2.39 -15.02
N LYS A 177 11.22 -3.56 -15.63
CA LYS A 177 12.60 -3.97 -15.98
C LYS A 177 13.35 -2.99 -16.88
N ASP A 178 12.62 -2.28 -17.76
CA ASP A 178 13.18 -1.28 -18.66
C ASP A 178 13.08 0.15 -18.10
N CYS A 179 12.55 0.29 -16.89
CA CYS A 179 12.30 1.52 -16.15
C CYS A 179 13.15 1.61 -14.85
N ALA A 180 14.28 0.92 -14.79
CA ALA A 180 15.21 0.97 -13.65
C ALA A 180 16.41 1.90 -13.94
N GLY A 181 17.15 2.27 -12.89
CA GLY A 181 18.27 3.18 -12.99
C GLY A 181 17.85 4.57 -13.46
N ALA A 182 18.68 5.23 -14.27
CA ALA A 182 18.44 6.59 -14.73
C ALA A 182 17.11 6.79 -15.48
N ARG A 183 16.53 5.73 -16.02
CA ARG A 183 15.24 5.79 -16.71
C ARG A 183 14.02 5.78 -15.79
N ALA A 184 14.20 5.48 -14.51
CA ALA A 184 13.08 5.28 -13.59
C ALA A 184 12.11 6.48 -13.52
N GLN A 185 12.66 7.69 -13.54
CA GLN A 185 11.85 8.92 -13.48
C GLN A 185 11.15 9.27 -14.80
N GLU A 186 11.59 8.68 -15.91
CA GLU A 186 11.07 8.98 -17.26
C GLU A 186 9.90 8.08 -17.67
N CYS A 187 9.74 6.95 -17.00
CA CYS A 187 8.70 5.95 -17.28
C CYS A 187 7.34 6.36 -16.70
N ASN A 188 6.75 7.41 -17.26
CA ASN A 188 5.49 7.97 -16.75
C ASN A 188 4.34 6.95 -16.78
N GLU A 189 4.25 6.14 -17.83
CA GLU A 189 3.18 5.14 -17.97
C GLU A 189 3.24 4.12 -16.83
N GLU A 190 4.40 3.54 -16.58
CA GLU A 190 4.60 2.54 -15.52
C GLU A 190 4.45 3.16 -14.13
N ASN A 191 4.93 4.39 -13.96
CA ASN A 191 4.85 5.11 -12.69
C ASN A 191 3.44 5.59 -12.36
N PHE A 192 2.59 5.86 -13.35
CA PHE A 192 1.21 6.32 -13.15
C PHE A 192 0.21 5.17 -13.14
N TYR A 193 0.48 4.09 -13.88
CA TYR A 193 -0.40 2.93 -14.02
C TYR A 193 0.31 1.63 -13.62
N PRO A 194 0.82 1.51 -12.38
CA PRO A 194 1.50 0.30 -11.97
C PRO A 194 0.56 -0.90 -11.95
N ILE A 195 1.05 -2.03 -12.45
CA ILE A 195 0.36 -3.31 -12.40
C ILE A 195 0.71 -3.97 -11.07
N GLY A 196 -0.27 -4.04 -10.16
CA GLY A 196 -0.10 -4.57 -8.81
C GLY A 196 -0.98 -5.77 -8.51
N THR A 197 -0.82 -6.32 -7.32
CA THR A 197 -1.61 -7.45 -6.80
C THR A 197 -2.79 -6.98 -5.95
N GLY A 198 -2.93 -5.68 -5.75
CA GLY A 198 -3.90 -5.06 -4.86
C GLY A 198 -5.35 -5.14 -5.33
N PRO A 199 -6.29 -4.72 -4.46
CA PRO A 199 -7.73 -4.79 -4.74
C PRO A 199 -8.20 -3.83 -5.83
N PHE A 200 -7.40 -2.85 -6.22
CA PHE A 200 -7.74 -1.87 -7.24
C PHE A 200 -6.67 -1.78 -8.34
N VAL A 201 -7.08 -1.24 -9.48
CA VAL A 201 -6.25 -0.90 -10.64
C VAL A 201 -6.43 0.58 -10.93
N VAL A 202 -5.38 1.28 -11.30
CA VAL A 202 -5.49 2.68 -11.74
C VAL A 202 -6.20 2.71 -13.10
N LYS A 203 -7.29 3.48 -13.17
CA LYS A 203 -8.08 3.68 -14.40
C LYS A 203 -7.74 4.99 -15.09
N ASP A 204 -7.62 6.05 -14.30
CA ASP A 204 -7.24 7.38 -14.77
C ASP A 204 -6.34 8.05 -13.73
N PHE A 205 -5.28 8.68 -14.19
CA PHE A 205 -4.32 9.36 -13.33
C PHE A 205 -4.03 10.76 -13.86
N LYS A 206 -4.39 11.76 -13.07
CA LYS A 206 -4.02 13.16 -13.28
C LYS A 206 -3.16 13.60 -12.12
N ALA A 207 -1.87 13.70 -12.37
CA ALA A 207 -0.89 14.06 -11.35
C ALA A 207 -1.30 15.35 -10.60
N ASN A 208 -1.23 15.29 -9.27
CA ASN A 208 -1.58 16.39 -8.37
C ASN A 208 -3.05 16.87 -8.43
N ASP A 209 -3.95 16.10 -9.03
CA ASP A 209 -5.37 16.43 -9.15
C ASP A 209 -6.26 15.26 -8.67
N VAL A 210 -6.41 14.22 -9.48
CA VAL A 210 -7.33 13.11 -9.20
C VAL A 210 -6.80 11.78 -9.73
N ILE A 211 -7.07 10.72 -8.98
CA ILE A 211 -6.84 9.35 -9.40
C ILE A 211 -8.16 8.59 -9.32
N VAL A 212 -8.51 7.91 -10.39
CA VAL A 212 -9.66 7.01 -10.43
C VAL A 212 -9.16 5.58 -10.49
N PHE A 213 -9.63 4.76 -9.58
CA PHE A 213 -9.34 3.34 -9.51
C PHE A 213 -10.60 2.53 -9.79
N GLU A 214 -10.43 1.38 -10.43
CA GLU A 214 -11.47 0.35 -10.58
C GLU A 214 -11.10 -0.91 -9.80
N ALA A 215 -12.10 -1.66 -9.36
CA ALA A 215 -11.88 -2.95 -8.69
C ALA A 215 -11.08 -3.90 -9.59
N ASN A 216 -10.04 -4.52 -9.01
CA ASN A 216 -9.20 -5.49 -9.70
C ASN A 216 -9.95 -6.83 -9.89
N PRO A 217 -10.27 -7.25 -11.13
CA PRO A 217 -10.99 -8.49 -11.39
C PRO A 217 -10.19 -9.75 -11.04
N ASN A 218 -8.86 -9.63 -10.91
CA ASN A 218 -7.96 -10.71 -10.57
C ASN A 218 -7.54 -10.72 -9.09
N TYR A 219 -8.20 -9.87 -8.26
CA TYR A 219 -7.88 -9.84 -6.84
C TYR A 219 -8.19 -11.17 -6.17
N ARG A 220 -7.27 -11.63 -5.31
CA ARG A 220 -7.32 -12.97 -4.68
C ARG A 220 -8.51 -13.21 -3.75
N ASP A 221 -9.10 -12.16 -3.20
CA ASP A 221 -10.28 -12.23 -2.34
C ASP A 221 -11.49 -11.74 -3.13
N SER A 222 -12.35 -12.66 -3.54
CA SER A 222 -13.54 -12.36 -4.35
C SER A 222 -14.62 -11.56 -3.59
N SER A 223 -14.50 -11.43 -2.27
CA SER A 223 -15.38 -10.59 -1.45
C SER A 223 -14.94 -9.13 -1.41
N LYS A 224 -13.79 -8.81 -2.00
CA LYS A 224 -13.17 -7.47 -2.00
C LYS A 224 -12.74 -7.04 -3.41
N PRO A 225 -12.64 -5.74 -3.64
CA PRO A 225 -13.08 -4.66 -2.76
C PRO A 225 -14.62 -4.56 -2.68
N ALA A 226 -15.16 -3.83 -1.69
CA ALA A 226 -16.59 -3.60 -1.55
C ALA A 226 -17.12 -2.62 -2.62
N PHE A 227 -16.30 -1.66 -3.04
CA PHE A 227 -16.62 -0.63 -4.03
C PHE A 227 -16.08 -0.99 -5.40
N GLN A 228 -16.85 -0.65 -6.45
CA GLN A 228 -16.39 -0.81 -7.84
C GLN A 228 -15.36 0.26 -8.22
N THR A 229 -15.56 1.48 -7.73
CA THR A 229 -14.73 2.64 -8.03
C THR A 229 -14.24 3.29 -6.75
N LEU A 230 -12.96 3.65 -6.74
CA LEU A 230 -12.35 4.45 -5.70
C LEU A 230 -11.79 5.71 -6.36
N VAL A 231 -12.12 6.88 -5.82
CA VAL A 231 -11.62 8.17 -6.31
C VAL A 231 -10.78 8.82 -5.22
N PHE A 232 -9.52 9.09 -5.53
CA PHE A 232 -8.65 9.95 -4.74
C PHE A 232 -8.59 11.32 -5.39
N LYS A 233 -9.13 12.31 -4.71
CA LYS A 233 -9.07 13.70 -5.14
C LYS A 233 -8.16 14.49 -4.23
N GLY A 234 -7.33 15.33 -4.80
CA GLY A 234 -6.52 16.29 -4.07
C GLY A 234 -7.03 17.69 -4.20
N GLY A 235 -6.52 18.55 -3.33
CA GLY A 235 -6.74 19.99 -3.44
C GLY A 235 -7.71 20.56 -2.43
N GLY A 236 -7.66 21.87 -2.32
CA GLY A 236 -8.36 22.62 -1.31
C GLY A 236 -7.56 22.76 -0.02
N ASP A 237 -8.08 23.54 0.89
CA ASP A 237 -7.58 23.65 2.26
C ASP A 237 -8.24 22.60 3.16
N ALA A 238 -7.65 22.36 4.32
CA ALA A 238 -8.14 21.37 5.28
C ALA A 238 -9.57 21.66 5.78
N VAL A 239 -9.94 22.93 5.91
CA VAL A 239 -11.28 23.33 6.36
C VAL A 239 -12.33 23.00 5.29
N SER A 240 -12.03 23.30 4.02
CA SER A 240 -12.89 22.95 2.88
C SER A 240 -13.04 21.43 2.74
N ALA A 241 -11.98 20.67 2.94
CA ALA A 241 -12.02 19.21 2.92
C ALA A 241 -12.89 18.65 4.06
N ALA A 242 -12.75 19.19 5.28
CA ALA A 242 -13.63 18.83 6.41
C ALA A 242 -15.10 19.11 6.10
N ARG A 243 -15.39 20.27 5.52
CA ARG A 243 -16.76 20.67 5.14
C ARG A 243 -17.37 19.73 4.11
N ALA A 244 -16.58 19.30 3.10
CA ALA A 244 -17.05 18.39 2.06
C ALA A 244 -17.54 17.03 2.61
N VAL A 245 -16.97 16.58 3.72
CA VAL A 245 -17.42 15.35 4.41
C VAL A 245 -18.49 15.65 5.47
N LEU A 246 -18.22 16.60 6.37
CA LEU A 246 -18.99 16.77 7.60
C LEU A 246 -20.28 17.58 7.40
N GLU A 247 -20.29 18.56 6.48
CA GLU A 247 -21.44 19.45 6.26
C GLU A 247 -22.20 19.14 4.97
N THR A 248 -21.50 18.95 3.83
CA THR A 248 -22.17 18.76 2.53
C THR A 248 -22.39 17.31 2.16
N GLY A 249 -21.51 16.40 2.59
CA GLY A 249 -21.56 14.99 2.21
C GLY A 249 -21.18 14.73 0.76
N GLU A 250 -20.44 15.65 0.12
CA GLU A 250 -19.94 15.48 -1.27
C GLU A 250 -18.82 14.47 -1.35
N MET A 251 -18.10 14.27 -0.23
CA MET A 251 -17.01 13.32 -0.10
C MET A 251 -17.29 12.36 1.05
N ASP A 252 -16.82 11.11 0.89
CA ASP A 252 -17.06 10.05 1.87
C ASP A 252 -16.01 10.05 2.99
N TYR A 253 -14.79 10.52 2.70
CA TYR A 253 -13.67 10.55 3.63
C TYR A 253 -12.70 11.69 3.30
N ALA A 254 -12.19 12.34 4.33
CA ALA A 254 -11.09 13.29 4.20
C ALA A 254 -9.97 12.93 5.18
N TRP A 255 -8.75 12.88 4.68
CA TRP A 255 -7.58 12.40 5.42
C TRP A 255 -6.69 13.53 5.88
N ASN A 256 -6.13 13.36 7.09
CA ASN A 256 -5.11 14.24 7.69
C ASN A 256 -5.52 15.71 7.72
N LEU A 257 -6.70 15.95 8.27
CA LEU A 257 -7.23 17.30 8.41
C LEU A 257 -6.55 18.03 9.56
N GLN A 258 -5.68 18.96 9.26
CA GLN A 258 -5.12 19.90 10.22
C GLN A 258 -6.08 21.09 10.40
N VAL A 259 -7.15 20.87 11.14
CA VAL A 259 -8.21 21.84 11.43
C VAL A 259 -8.39 21.91 12.94
N GLU A 260 -8.63 23.10 13.45
CA GLU A 260 -8.89 23.32 14.88
C GLU A 260 -10.04 22.42 15.37
N PRO A 261 -9.89 21.74 16.53
CA PRO A 261 -10.88 20.77 17.03
C PRO A 261 -12.27 21.38 17.23
N GLU A 262 -12.36 22.65 17.60
CA GLU A 262 -13.63 23.35 17.78
C GLU A 262 -14.38 23.53 16.43
N ILE A 263 -13.66 23.83 15.36
CA ILE A 263 -14.20 23.94 14.01
C ILE A 263 -14.74 22.59 13.55
N LEU A 264 -13.96 21.52 13.69
CA LEU A 264 -14.39 20.16 13.36
C LEU A 264 -15.63 19.73 14.13
N SER A 265 -15.65 19.99 15.46
CA SER A 265 -16.80 19.66 16.32
C SER A 265 -18.05 20.42 15.92
N ASN A 266 -17.93 21.66 15.43
CA ASN A 266 -19.07 22.44 14.94
C ASN A 266 -19.59 21.87 13.61
N MET A 267 -18.72 21.50 12.67
CA MET A 267 -19.11 20.90 11.41
C MET A 267 -19.77 19.54 11.59
N GLU A 268 -19.29 18.72 12.54
CA GLU A 268 -19.84 17.40 12.84
C GLU A 268 -21.32 17.45 13.29
N LYS A 269 -21.77 18.59 13.87
CA LYS A 269 -23.17 18.81 14.25
C LYS A 269 -24.14 18.76 13.06
N ALA A 270 -23.68 18.95 11.84
CA ALA A 270 -24.50 18.78 10.64
C ALA A 270 -24.91 17.31 10.39
N GLY A 271 -24.27 16.34 11.04
CA GLY A 271 -24.65 14.93 11.06
C GLY A 271 -24.40 14.16 9.76
N LYS A 272 -23.53 14.67 8.88
CA LYS A 272 -23.16 14.01 7.61
C LYS A 272 -21.99 13.06 7.76
N GLY A 273 -21.12 13.28 8.73
CA GLY A 273 -19.92 12.48 8.98
C GLY A 273 -19.49 12.56 10.44
N THR A 274 -18.43 11.83 10.77
CA THR A 274 -17.87 11.74 12.12
C THR A 274 -16.38 12.05 12.09
N VAL A 275 -15.90 12.80 13.06
CA VAL A 275 -14.46 13.07 13.25
C VAL A 275 -13.82 11.91 14.00
N VAL A 276 -12.78 11.30 13.40
CA VAL A 276 -11.99 10.26 14.04
C VAL A 276 -10.60 10.82 14.34
N SER A 277 -10.22 10.78 15.60
CA SER A 277 -8.88 11.18 16.06
C SER A 277 -8.13 9.95 16.55
N ALA A 278 -6.90 9.78 16.10
CA ALA A 278 -6.03 8.70 16.54
C ALA A 278 -4.63 9.24 16.84
N PHE A 279 -3.97 8.65 17.83
CA PHE A 279 -2.56 8.94 18.10
C PHE A 279 -1.70 8.22 17.04
N GLY A 280 -0.81 8.97 16.41
CA GLY A 280 0.22 8.44 15.54
C GLY A 280 1.51 8.11 16.27
N THR A 281 2.44 7.48 15.57
CA THR A 281 3.82 7.23 16.06
C THR A 281 4.79 8.35 15.67
N ALA A 282 4.34 9.31 14.87
CA ALA A 282 5.14 10.46 14.46
C ALA A 282 5.33 11.43 15.63
N VAL A 283 6.51 12.00 15.72
CA VAL A 283 6.85 13.05 16.69
C VAL A 283 7.29 14.30 15.94
N GLU A 284 6.83 15.44 16.38
CA GLU A 284 7.35 16.73 15.91
C GLU A 284 8.68 17.02 16.60
N ARG A 285 9.64 17.52 15.83
CA ARG A 285 10.96 17.88 16.34
C ARG A 285 11.53 19.06 15.58
N LEU A 286 12.26 19.90 16.29
CA LEU A 286 13.09 20.93 15.68
C LEU A 286 14.49 20.34 15.44
N MET A 287 14.88 20.28 14.16
CA MET A 287 16.24 19.90 13.80
C MET A 287 17.07 21.16 13.59
N VAL A 288 18.08 21.35 14.46
CA VAL A 288 19.00 22.45 14.32
C VAL A 288 20.13 22.08 13.37
N ASN A 289 20.34 22.91 12.36
CA ASN A 289 21.47 22.73 11.45
C ASN A 289 22.73 23.36 12.06
N PHE A 290 23.63 22.54 12.58
CA PHE A 290 24.90 22.99 13.15
C PHE A 290 26.00 23.29 12.12
N THR A 291 25.73 23.10 10.82
CA THR A 291 26.70 23.38 9.75
C THR A 291 26.57 24.76 9.13
N ILE A 292 25.55 25.52 9.51
CA ILE A 292 25.42 26.92 9.07
C ILE A 292 26.47 27.76 9.82
N GLN A 293 27.48 28.22 9.12
CA GLN A 293 28.34 29.29 9.60
C GLN A 293 27.52 30.60 9.55
N ILE A 294 27.18 31.13 10.71
CA ILE A 294 26.65 32.49 10.82
C ILE A 294 27.81 33.40 10.50
N LEU A 295 27.80 34.01 9.31
CA LEU A 295 28.61 35.16 9.01
C LEU A 295 28.13 36.27 9.95
N LEU A 296 28.87 36.49 11.04
CA LEU A 296 28.75 37.68 11.86
C LEU A 296 29.16 38.83 10.95
N LEU A 297 28.19 39.59 10.43
CA LEU A 297 28.43 40.90 9.86
C LEU A 297 28.98 41.74 11.02
N GLU A 298 30.29 41.96 11.00
CA GLU A 298 30.93 42.98 11.83
C GLU A 298 30.27 44.30 11.47
N ARG A 299 29.49 44.85 12.39
CA ARG A 299 29.11 46.27 12.32
C ARG A 299 30.41 47.04 12.44
N THR A 300 30.87 47.56 11.33
CA THR A 300 31.83 48.67 11.33
C THR A 300 31.08 49.90 11.84
N ASP A 301 31.22 50.17 13.14
CA ASP A 301 30.91 51.47 13.69
C ASP A 301 31.85 52.48 13.02
N GLN A 302 31.38 53.19 12.01
CA GLN A 302 32.00 54.43 11.61
C GLN A 302 31.35 55.56 12.40
N SER A 303 31.95 55.84 13.54
CA SER A 303 31.82 57.09 14.26
C SER A 303 32.98 57.99 13.77
N SER A 304 32.68 59.00 13.03
CA SER A 304 33.41 60.26 12.99
C SER A 304 32.52 61.34 12.38
#